data_51234081e7f469a20251e7186406b626
#
_entry.id   51234081e7f469a20251e7186406b626
#
_cell.length_a   1.000
_cell.length_b   1.000
_cell.length_c   1.000
_cell.angle_alpha   90.00
_cell.angle_beta   90.00
_cell.angle_gamma   90.00
#
_symmetry.space_group_name_H-M   'P 1'
#
loop_
_entity.id
_entity.type
_entity.pdbx_description
1 polymer ?
#
loop_
_entity_poly.entity_id
_entity_poly.type
_entity_poly.pdbx_seq_one_letter_code
_entity_poly.pdbx_strand_id
1 'polypeptide(L)'
;MDPENTPPADSGEQPAGAALRQALRQLETAQRHLRAAVALDAGIGISELSALEALAESPGLTPKWLGLELSLTTGAVTALLDRLAKAGHLDRVSNPQDRRSVLLRLTDSGTALLAAVDERYGAVSVEVLRASPRLGEEEVVEDLARAAAVITAHTIG
;
A
#
# COMPACT_ATOMS: atom_id res chain seq x y z
N MET A 1 40.66 22.37 -37.36
CA MET A 1 40.84 22.25 -35.89
C MET A 1 39.42 22.32 -35.28
N ASP A 2 38.70 21.18 -35.33
CA ASP A 2 37.33 21.08 -34.79
C ASP A 2 37.41 20.74 -33.29
N PRO A 3 36.75 21.53 -32.44
CA PRO A 3 36.51 21.18 -31.08
C PRO A 3 35.20 20.42 -30.97
N GLU A 4 35.13 19.55 -30.01
CA GLU A 4 33.91 18.89 -29.49
C GLU A 4 33.48 17.61 -30.17
N ASN A 5 34.19 16.55 -29.87
CA ASN A 5 33.54 15.26 -29.65
C ASN A 5 33.84 14.82 -28.21
N THR A 6 33.14 15.45 -27.27
CA THR A 6 33.06 14.96 -25.89
C THR A 6 31.99 13.86 -25.90
N PRO A 7 32.32 12.58 -25.64
CA PRO A 7 31.30 11.56 -25.48
C PRO A 7 30.43 11.89 -24.26
N PRO A 8 29.11 11.65 -24.32
CA PRO A 8 28.24 11.89 -23.19
C PRO A 8 28.66 11.03 -21.99
N ALA A 9 28.80 11.67 -20.85
CA ALA A 9 29.11 11.06 -19.56
C ALA A 9 27.87 10.28 -19.02
N ASP A 10 27.48 9.18 -19.68
CA ASP A 10 26.26 8.44 -19.35
C ASP A 10 26.45 6.91 -19.37
N SER A 11 27.67 6.42 -19.15
CA SER A 11 27.92 4.98 -19.22
C SER A 11 27.76 4.24 -17.88
N GLY A 12 27.63 4.96 -16.76
CA GLY A 12 27.52 4.38 -15.41
C GLY A 12 26.08 4.32 -14.85
N GLU A 13 25.22 5.26 -15.22
CA GLU A 13 23.83 5.33 -14.71
C GLU A 13 22.91 4.31 -15.36
N GLN A 14 23.12 3.94 -16.61
CA GLN A 14 22.26 2.97 -17.31
C GLN A 14 22.28 1.55 -16.72
N PRO A 15 23.46 0.95 -16.37
CA PRO A 15 23.51 -0.35 -15.71
C PRO A 15 22.92 -0.34 -14.30
N ALA A 16 23.20 0.71 -13.51
CA ALA A 16 22.66 0.88 -12.15
C ALA A 16 21.13 1.04 -12.18
N GLY A 17 20.61 1.85 -13.09
CA GLY A 17 19.18 2.01 -13.30
C GLY A 17 18.47 0.72 -13.74
N ALA A 18 19.13 -0.13 -14.55
CA ALA A 18 18.58 -1.43 -14.96
C ALA A 18 18.52 -2.40 -13.78
N ALA A 19 19.56 -2.47 -12.95
CA ALA A 19 19.62 -3.30 -11.75
C ALA A 19 18.55 -2.86 -10.72
N LEU A 20 18.41 -1.56 -10.49
CA LEU A 20 17.39 -1.01 -9.60
C LEU A 20 15.98 -1.36 -10.09
N ARG A 21 15.67 -1.18 -11.39
CA ARG A 21 14.37 -1.56 -11.94
C ARG A 21 14.07 -3.05 -11.74
N GLN A 22 15.07 -3.91 -11.88
CA GLN A 22 14.90 -5.35 -11.65
C GLN A 22 14.62 -5.64 -10.19
N ALA A 23 15.35 -5.04 -9.25
CA ALA A 23 15.15 -5.21 -7.82
C ALA A 23 13.75 -4.71 -7.38
N LEU A 24 13.31 -3.56 -7.88
CA LEU A 24 11.98 -3.02 -7.61
C LEU A 24 10.86 -3.94 -8.11
N ARG A 25 10.98 -4.52 -9.32
CA ARG A 25 10.01 -5.50 -9.83
C ARG A 25 9.95 -6.79 -8.99
N GLN A 26 11.11 -7.28 -8.52
CA GLN A 26 11.16 -8.45 -7.66
C GLN A 26 10.50 -8.17 -6.31
N LEU A 27 10.80 -7.01 -5.73
CA LEU A 27 10.21 -6.56 -4.47
C LEU A 27 8.68 -6.39 -4.60
N GLU A 28 8.20 -5.73 -5.66
CA GLU A 28 6.77 -5.58 -5.94
C GLU A 28 6.07 -6.94 -6.05
N THR A 29 6.68 -7.89 -6.74
CA THR A 29 6.11 -9.23 -6.89
C THR A 29 6.05 -9.96 -5.55
N ALA A 30 7.13 -9.89 -4.76
CA ALA A 30 7.18 -10.50 -3.43
C ALA A 30 6.15 -9.86 -2.47
N GLN A 31 6.01 -8.54 -2.48
CA GLN A 31 5.03 -7.81 -1.68
C GLN A 31 3.59 -8.18 -2.07
N ARG A 32 3.28 -8.32 -3.37
CA ARG A 32 1.96 -8.78 -3.81
C ARG A 32 1.62 -10.17 -3.30
N HIS A 33 2.59 -11.10 -3.34
CA HIS A 33 2.39 -12.45 -2.82
C HIS A 33 2.21 -12.45 -1.30
N LEU A 34 3.03 -11.69 -0.57
CA LEU A 34 2.90 -11.55 0.88
C LEU A 34 1.53 -10.97 1.25
N ARG A 35 1.10 -9.90 0.57
CA ARG A 35 -0.21 -9.28 0.81
C ARG A 35 -1.36 -10.25 0.56
N ALA A 36 -1.28 -11.05 -0.51
CA ALA A 36 -2.28 -12.07 -0.80
C ALA A 36 -2.32 -13.15 0.29
N ALA A 37 -1.16 -13.62 0.76
CA ALA A 37 -1.05 -14.60 1.82
C ALA A 37 -1.60 -14.07 3.16
N VAL A 38 -1.24 -12.83 3.53
CA VAL A 38 -1.73 -12.19 4.76
C VAL A 38 -3.24 -11.98 4.73
N ALA A 39 -3.80 -11.53 3.60
CA ALA A 39 -5.25 -11.40 3.45
C ALA A 39 -5.96 -12.75 3.56
N LEU A 40 -5.41 -13.80 2.94
CA LEU A 40 -5.94 -15.16 3.01
C LEU A 40 -5.90 -15.70 4.46
N ASP A 41 -4.79 -15.53 5.16
CA ASP A 41 -4.63 -15.94 6.56
C ASP A 41 -5.63 -15.21 7.48
N ALA A 42 -5.92 -13.94 7.18
CA ALA A 42 -6.93 -13.13 7.87
C ALA A 42 -8.39 -13.48 7.45
N GLY A 43 -8.59 -14.36 6.48
CA GLY A 43 -9.92 -14.77 6.00
C GLY A 43 -10.65 -13.71 5.18
N ILE A 44 -9.94 -12.74 4.59
CA ILE A 44 -10.50 -11.65 3.80
C ILE A 44 -9.86 -11.56 2.40
N GLY A 45 -10.51 -10.85 1.49
CA GLY A 45 -9.95 -10.54 0.18
C GLY A 45 -8.94 -9.38 0.23
N ILE A 46 -8.03 -9.33 -0.75
CA ILE A 46 -7.02 -8.26 -0.87
C ILE A 46 -7.68 -6.87 -0.90
N SER A 47 -8.77 -6.70 -1.65
CA SER A 47 -9.50 -5.43 -1.71
C SER A 47 -10.16 -5.07 -0.38
N GLU A 48 -10.61 -6.07 0.39
CA GLU A 48 -11.16 -5.88 1.73
C GLU A 48 -10.06 -5.42 2.70
N LEU A 49 -8.88 -6.03 2.64
CA LEU A 49 -7.72 -5.59 3.40
C LEU A 49 -7.35 -4.14 3.03
N SER A 50 -7.27 -3.81 1.74
CA SER A 50 -6.98 -2.44 1.29
C SER A 50 -8.00 -1.42 1.80
N ALA A 51 -9.28 -1.80 1.86
CA ALA A 51 -10.33 -0.92 2.37
C ALA A 51 -10.19 -0.67 3.88
N LEU A 52 -9.89 -1.71 4.65
CA LEU A 52 -9.68 -1.56 6.10
C LEU A 52 -8.45 -0.71 6.41
N GLU A 53 -7.34 -0.90 5.68
CA GLU A 53 -6.12 -0.09 5.80
C GLU A 53 -6.39 1.38 5.48
N ALA A 54 -7.07 1.68 4.34
CA ALA A 54 -7.44 3.04 3.98
C ALA A 54 -8.31 3.72 5.05
N LEU A 55 -9.22 2.97 5.69
CA LEU A 55 -10.05 3.47 6.77
C LEU A 55 -9.28 3.71 8.08
N ALA A 56 -8.22 2.94 8.33
CA ALA A 56 -7.33 3.17 9.46
C ALA A 56 -6.47 4.44 9.27
N GLU A 57 -5.97 4.65 8.06
CA GLU A 57 -5.18 5.82 7.69
C GLU A 57 -6.02 7.10 7.63
N SER A 58 -7.26 7.00 7.14
CA SER A 58 -8.18 8.13 6.94
C SER A 58 -9.56 7.84 7.54
N PRO A 59 -9.74 8.01 8.86
CA PRO A 59 -11.02 7.77 9.51
C PRO A 59 -12.15 8.65 8.97
N GLY A 60 -13.31 8.05 8.74
CA GLY A 60 -14.48 8.79 8.29
C GLY A 60 -14.59 8.99 6.77
N LEU A 61 -13.89 8.19 5.98
CA LEU A 61 -14.08 8.16 4.54
C LEU A 61 -15.53 7.83 4.18
N THR A 62 -16.02 8.43 3.10
CA THR A 62 -17.29 8.03 2.48
C THR A 62 -17.05 6.88 1.48
N PRO A 63 -18.10 6.09 1.12
CA PRO A 63 -17.99 5.07 0.07
C PRO A 63 -17.44 5.63 -1.25
N LYS A 64 -17.79 6.86 -1.60
CA LYS A 64 -17.29 7.53 -2.81
C LYS A 64 -15.78 7.73 -2.76
N TRP A 65 -15.26 8.27 -1.66
CA TRP A 65 -13.83 8.51 -1.50
C TRP A 65 -13.03 7.21 -1.44
N LEU A 66 -13.55 6.20 -0.73
CA LEU A 66 -12.94 4.87 -0.72
C LEU A 66 -12.87 4.26 -2.13
N GLY A 67 -13.91 4.46 -2.95
CA GLY A 67 -13.91 4.01 -4.34
C GLY A 67 -12.85 4.68 -5.19
N LEU A 68 -12.63 5.98 -5.02
CA LEU A 68 -11.56 6.72 -5.68
C LEU A 68 -10.19 6.23 -5.24
N GLU A 69 -9.98 6.08 -3.93
CA GLU A 69 -8.73 5.59 -3.35
C GLU A 69 -8.33 4.22 -3.88
N LEU A 70 -9.28 3.31 -3.93
CA LEU A 70 -9.04 1.93 -4.38
C LEU A 70 -9.24 1.72 -5.89
N SER A 71 -9.54 2.78 -6.64
CA SER A 71 -9.84 2.69 -8.09
C SER A 71 -10.96 1.67 -8.40
N LEU A 72 -11.99 1.63 -7.56
CA LEU A 72 -13.13 0.71 -7.68
C LEU A 72 -14.39 1.40 -8.21
N THR A 73 -15.19 0.67 -8.98
CA THR A 73 -16.53 1.13 -9.38
C THR A 73 -17.49 1.19 -8.18
N THR A 74 -18.52 2.02 -8.25
CA THR A 74 -19.55 2.14 -7.20
C THR A 74 -20.15 0.80 -6.80
N GLY A 75 -20.46 -0.08 -7.76
CA GLY A 75 -20.98 -1.41 -7.50
C GLY A 75 -20.00 -2.31 -6.75
N ALA A 76 -18.72 -2.26 -7.13
CA ALA A 76 -17.65 -3.01 -6.45
C ALA A 76 -17.47 -2.53 -5.01
N VAL A 77 -17.47 -1.21 -4.78
CA VAL A 77 -17.40 -0.63 -3.43
C VAL A 77 -18.58 -1.08 -2.58
N THR A 78 -19.81 -1.02 -3.12
CA THR A 78 -21.01 -1.45 -2.36
C THR A 78 -20.88 -2.90 -1.94
N ALA A 79 -20.56 -3.81 -2.86
CA ALA A 79 -20.40 -5.22 -2.57
C ALA A 79 -19.27 -5.51 -1.56
N LEU A 80 -18.15 -4.79 -1.65
CA LEU A 80 -17.03 -4.88 -0.72
C LEU A 80 -17.43 -4.44 0.68
N LEU A 81 -18.09 -3.30 0.79
CA LEU A 81 -18.56 -2.77 2.07
C LEU A 81 -19.64 -3.64 2.72
N ASP A 82 -20.51 -4.27 1.92
CA ASP A 82 -21.53 -5.20 2.42
C ASP A 82 -20.87 -6.46 3.01
N ARG A 83 -19.81 -6.99 2.38
CA ARG A 83 -19.06 -8.12 2.93
C ARG A 83 -18.36 -7.76 4.24
N LEU A 84 -17.67 -6.61 4.30
CA LEU A 84 -16.97 -6.15 5.51
C LEU A 84 -17.95 -5.89 6.66
N ALA A 85 -19.11 -5.27 6.38
CA ALA A 85 -20.15 -5.03 7.38
C ALA A 85 -20.76 -6.35 7.87
N LYS A 86 -21.03 -7.30 6.97
CA LYS A 86 -21.54 -8.64 7.32
C LYS A 86 -20.55 -9.43 8.17
N ALA A 87 -19.24 -9.27 7.90
CA ALA A 87 -18.17 -9.86 8.70
C ALA A 87 -17.96 -9.14 10.05
N GLY A 88 -18.61 -8.00 10.26
CA GLY A 88 -18.51 -7.23 11.50
C GLY A 88 -17.25 -6.39 11.63
N HIS A 89 -16.52 -6.14 10.55
CA HIS A 89 -15.27 -5.37 10.57
C HIS A 89 -15.47 -3.88 10.30
N LEU A 90 -16.67 -3.50 9.83
CA LEU A 90 -16.98 -2.14 9.41
C LEU A 90 -18.41 -1.77 9.77
N ASP A 91 -18.60 -0.53 10.23
CA ASP A 91 -19.89 0.13 10.41
C ASP A 91 -20.09 1.26 9.39
N ARG A 92 -21.36 1.45 9.01
CA ARG A 92 -21.83 2.63 8.27
C ARG A 92 -22.55 3.54 9.25
N VAL A 93 -22.04 4.73 9.47
CA VAL A 93 -22.64 5.71 10.39
C VAL A 93 -23.14 6.93 9.60
N SER A 94 -24.20 7.57 10.11
CA SER A 94 -24.71 8.80 9.49
C SER A 94 -23.65 9.89 9.52
N ASN A 95 -23.49 10.62 8.41
CA ASN A 95 -22.60 11.78 8.38
C ASN A 95 -23.33 12.98 9.05
N PRO A 96 -22.78 13.52 10.15
CA PRO A 96 -23.41 14.64 10.84
C PRO A 96 -23.41 15.94 10.02
N GLN A 97 -22.51 16.06 9.05
CA GLN A 97 -22.38 17.23 8.17
C GLN A 97 -23.23 17.11 6.90
N ASP A 98 -23.60 15.90 6.49
CA ASP A 98 -24.42 15.65 5.30
C ASP A 98 -25.27 14.39 5.50
N ARG A 99 -26.57 14.61 5.81
CA ARG A 99 -27.54 13.51 6.06
C ARG A 99 -27.78 12.61 4.86
N ARG A 100 -27.31 12.97 3.66
CA ARG A 100 -27.46 12.15 2.43
C ARG A 100 -26.27 11.21 2.23
N SER A 101 -25.21 11.36 3.02
CA SER A 101 -24.01 10.54 2.95
C SER A 101 -23.82 9.71 4.23
N VAL A 102 -23.06 8.65 4.12
CA VAL A 102 -22.62 7.82 5.25
C VAL A 102 -21.11 7.89 5.36
N LEU A 103 -20.62 7.79 6.59
CA LEU A 103 -19.19 7.62 6.88
C LEU A 103 -18.93 6.16 7.20
N LEU A 104 -17.77 5.70 6.83
CA LEU A 104 -17.26 4.37 7.10
C LEU A 104 -16.43 4.42 8.37
N ARG A 105 -16.60 3.45 9.25
CA ARG A 105 -15.86 3.34 10.49
C ARG A 105 -15.45 1.90 10.75
N LEU A 106 -14.20 1.70 11.13
CA LEU A 106 -13.73 0.41 11.64
C LEU A 106 -14.45 0.09 12.95
N THR A 107 -14.81 -1.16 13.12
CA THR A 107 -15.25 -1.72 14.41
C THR A 107 -14.00 -2.15 15.22
N ASP A 108 -14.22 -2.53 16.48
CA ASP A 108 -13.16 -3.15 17.29
C ASP A 108 -12.62 -4.43 16.63
N SER A 109 -13.53 -5.22 16.00
CA SER A 109 -13.16 -6.41 15.22
C SER A 109 -12.30 -6.07 13.99
N GLY A 110 -12.64 -5.00 13.25
CA GLY A 110 -11.84 -4.52 12.12
C GLY A 110 -10.46 -4.02 12.56
N THR A 111 -10.39 -3.30 13.67
CA THR A 111 -9.15 -2.83 14.27
C THR A 111 -8.27 -3.99 14.74
N ALA A 112 -8.86 -4.99 15.42
CA ALA A 112 -8.13 -6.18 15.86
C ALA A 112 -7.59 -7.01 14.69
N LEU A 113 -8.36 -7.10 13.58
CA LEU A 113 -7.92 -7.78 12.38
C LEU A 113 -6.69 -7.08 11.76
N LEU A 114 -6.72 -5.75 11.65
CA LEU A 114 -5.58 -4.98 11.17
C LEU A 114 -4.34 -5.13 12.07
N ALA A 115 -4.51 -5.17 13.39
CA ALA A 115 -3.41 -5.42 14.32
C ALA A 115 -2.76 -6.79 14.07
N ALA A 116 -3.55 -7.85 13.84
CA ALA A 116 -3.02 -9.17 13.50
C ALA A 116 -2.30 -9.19 12.13
N VAL A 117 -2.80 -8.43 11.16
CA VAL A 117 -2.13 -8.22 9.86
C VAL A 117 -0.78 -7.53 10.05
N ASP A 118 -0.72 -6.49 10.87
CA ASP A 118 0.51 -5.75 11.16
C ASP A 118 1.55 -6.63 11.86
N GLU A 119 1.15 -7.44 12.83
CA GLU A 119 2.02 -8.44 13.46
C GLU A 119 2.63 -9.39 12.43
N ARG A 120 1.84 -9.81 11.43
CA ARG A 120 2.32 -10.71 10.37
C ARG A 120 3.36 -10.04 9.48
N TYR A 121 3.14 -8.78 9.09
CA TYR A 121 4.14 -7.99 8.36
C TYR A 121 5.39 -7.76 9.22
N GLY A 122 5.24 -7.47 10.50
CA GLY A 122 6.34 -7.31 11.44
C GLY A 122 7.22 -8.56 11.53
N ALA A 123 6.62 -9.76 11.61
CA ALA A 123 7.36 -11.02 11.64
C ALA A 123 8.21 -11.21 10.37
N VAL A 124 7.65 -10.93 9.18
CA VAL A 124 8.38 -11.00 7.91
C VAL A 124 9.50 -9.96 7.86
N SER A 125 9.25 -8.74 8.35
CA SER A 125 10.27 -7.67 8.42
C SER A 125 11.48 -8.09 9.25
N VAL A 126 11.28 -8.78 10.37
CA VAL A 126 12.38 -9.34 11.18
C VAL A 126 13.21 -10.36 10.39
N GLU A 127 12.57 -11.23 9.61
CA GLU A 127 13.29 -12.20 8.76
C GLU A 127 14.07 -11.51 7.63
N VAL A 128 13.49 -10.48 7.01
CA VAL A 128 14.19 -9.66 6.01
C VAL A 128 15.43 -9.00 6.61
N LEU A 129 15.34 -8.43 7.81
CA LEU A 129 16.48 -7.83 8.50
C LEU A 129 17.55 -8.84 8.89
N ARG A 130 17.16 -10.08 9.24
CA ARG A 130 18.13 -11.16 9.47
C ARG A 130 18.89 -11.56 8.21
N ALA A 131 18.20 -11.59 7.06
CA ALA A 131 18.80 -11.90 5.77
C ALA A 131 19.64 -10.76 5.19
N SER A 132 19.27 -9.51 5.48
CA SER A 132 19.88 -8.30 4.95
C SER A 132 19.92 -7.19 6.01
N PRO A 133 20.85 -7.26 6.99
CA PRO A 133 20.90 -6.33 8.14
C PRO A 133 20.99 -4.85 7.73
N ARG A 134 21.65 -4.56 6.61
CA ARG A 134 21.79 -3.19 6.09
C ARG A 134 20.45 -2.51 5.80
N LEU A 135 19.39 -3.28 5.53
CA LEU A 135 18.06 -2.71 5.30
C LEU A 135 17.45 -2.07 6.57
N GLY A 136 18.04 -2.32 7.74
CA GLY A 136 17.66 -1.68 9.00
C GLY A 136 18.49 -0.45 9.36
N GLU A 137 19.50 -0.10 8.56
CA GLU A 137 20.27 1.14 8.76
C GLU A 137 19.34 2.35 8.44
N GLU A 138 19.33 3.35 9.31
CA GLU A 138 18.42 4.50 9.22
C GLU A 138 18.53 5.19 7.85
N GLU A 139 19.74 5.38 7.34
CA GLU A 139 20.02 5.97 6.04
C GLU A 139 19.37 5.18 4.89
N VAL A 140 19.42 3.84 4.95
CA VAL A 140 18.84 2.96 3.91
C VAL A 140 17.31 3.00 3.97
N VAL A 141 16.73 3.03 5.16
CA VAL A 141 15.26 3.17 5.37
C VAL A 141 14.77 4.51 4.80
N GLU A 142 15.50 5.59 5.05
CA GLU A 142 15.18 6.90 4.48
C GLU A 142 15.32 6.93 2.95
N ASP A 143 16.34 6.27 2.38
CA ASP A 143 16.50 6.16 0.93
C ASP A 143 15.35 5.41 0.29
N LEU A 144 14.88 4.32 0.89
CA LEU A 144 13.70 3.60 0.43
C LEU A 144 12.44 4.46 0.49
N ALA A 145 12.26 5.24 1.56
CA ALA A 145 11.13 6.16 1.68
C ALA A 145 11.18 7.27 0.62
N ARG A 146 12.36 7.84 0.36
CA ARG A 146 12.56 8.82 -0.71
C ARG A 146 12.26 8.22 -2.09
N ALA A 147 12.72 7.00 -2.37
CA ALA A 147 12.42 6.30 -3.61
C ALA A 147 10.92 6.06 -3.81
N ALA A 148 10.22 5.65 -2.76
CA ALA A 148 8.77 5.48 -2.78
C ALA A 148 8.04 6.79 -3.10
N ALA A 149 8.45 7.90 -2.48
CA ALA A 149 7.87 9.22 -2.74
C ALA A 149 8.07 9.67 -4.20
N VAL A 150 9.26 9.43 -4.78
CA VAL A 150 9.54 9.74 -6.20
C VAL A 150 8.65 8.91 -7.12
N ILE A 151 8.49 7.61 -6.87
CA ILE A 151 7.62 6.74 -7.67
C ILE A 151 6.17 7.23 -7.61
N THR A 152 5.67 7.54 -6.41
CA THR A 152 4.30 8.04 -6.19
C THR A 152 4.04 9.34 -6.95
N ALA A 153 4.99 10.29 -6.92
CA ALA A 153 4.86 11.56 -7.62
C ALA A 153 4.69 11.40 -9.15
N HIS A 154 5.23 10.33 -9.73
CA HIS A 154 5.12 10.04 -11.17
C HIS A 154 3.80 9.33 -11.56
N THR A 155 2.99 8.91 -10.59
CA THR A 155 1.70 8.24 -10.85
C THR A 155 0.50 9.19 -10.76
N ILE A 156 0.70 10.43 -10.28
CA ILE A 156 -0.36 11.44 -10.05
C ILE A 156 -0.35 12.53 -11.15
N GLY A 157 0.37 12.35 -12.24
CA GLY A 157 0.48 13.29 -13.36
C GLY A 157 -0.55 13.06 -14.46
#